data_c1d10b00f352271da3ecde89bdce84d4
#
_entry.id   c1d10b00f352271da3ecde89bdce84d4
#
_cell.length_a   1.000
_cell.length_b   1.000
_cell.length_c   1.000
_cell.angle_alpha   90.00
_cell.angle_beta   90.00
_cell.angle_gamma   90.00
#
_symmetry.space_group_name_H-M   'P 1'
#
loop_
_entity.id
_entity.type
_entity.pdbx_description
1 polymer ?
#
loop_
_entity_poly.entity_id
_entity_poly.type
_entity_poly.pdbx_seq_one_letter_code
_entity_poly.pdbx_strand_id
1 'polypeptide(L)'
;GERRAVLHRAGERIALDAAHPLADDWMPAFAAFLDCGFAPPDALVLALAWRDGDEAAADDDAGAWPVNPARFPRVAGLPPAPEPAFPPCPARLGLYPVVPSAEWVERVLDCGVLTVQLRVKGAAPDLLRAEIARAVAAGRRHPDARVFINDYWQIAVEAGAYGVHLGQEDLETADLAAIARAGLRLGLSSHGYYEMLRALHVRPSYLALGPVFATTTKAVAAPPQGLARIARYARFAGARAPLVAIGGVGPDTLRAVLATGVGSVAVVSAVTGAADYRARIIALQQLFPG
;
A
#
# COMPACT_ATOMS: atom_id res chain seq x y z
N GLY A 1 1.26 29.79 -17.30
CA GLY A 1 -0.10 29.28 -17.15
C GLY A 1 -0.33 28.77 -15.75
N GLU A 2 -1.57 28.65 -15.36
CA GLU A 2 -2.00 28.14 -14.06
C GLU A 2 -1.57 26.67 -13.91
N ARG A 3 -1.09 26.31 -12.69
CA ARG A 3 -0.60 24.95 -12.42
C ARG A 3 -1.27 24.30 -11.21
N ARG A 4 -2.22 24.99 -10.57
CA ARG A 4 -2.87 24.49 -9.37
C ARG A 4 -4.35 24.26 -9.61
N ALA A 5 -4.81 23.05 -9.29
CA ALA A 5 -6.22 22.72 -9.22
C ALA A 5 -6.63 22.47 -7.77
N VAL A 6 -7.85 22.86 -7.42
CA VAL A 6 -8.40 22.69 -6.08
C VAL A 6 -9.75 22.01 -6.18
N LEU A 7 -9.93 20.94 -5.43
CA LEU A 7 -11.20 20.23 -5.25
C LEU A 7 -11.75 20.53 -3.86
N HIS A 8 -12.98 21.01 -3.78
CA HIS A 8 -13.72 21.16 -2.54
C HIS A 8 -14.80 20.09 -2.44
N ARG A 9 -14.78 19.29 -1.37
CA ARG A 9 -15.71 18.20 -1.15
C ARG A 9 -16.01 18.05 0.34
N ALA A 10 -17.28 18.15 0.73
CA ALA A 10 -17.75 17.84 2.10
C ALA A 10 -16.88 18.39 3.24
N GLY A 11 -16.40 19.62 3.10
CA GLY A 11 -15.52 20.29 4.09
C GLY A 11 -14.02 19.98 3.93
N GLU A 12 -13.65 19.08 3.05
CA GLU A 12 -12.26 18.79 2.70
C GLU A 12 -11.80 19.67 1.52
N ARG A 13 -10.56 20.13 1.58
CA ARG A 13 -9.91 20.88 0.49
C ARG A 13 -8.68 20.12 0.01
N ILE A 14 -8.73 19.62 -1.22
CA ILE A 14 -7.61 18.96 -1.90
C ILE A 14 -7.00 19.92 -2.90
N ALA A 15 -5.73 20.21 -2.76
CA ALA A 15 -4.99 21.05 -3.69
C ALA A 15 -3.88 20.24 -4.35
N LEU A 16 -3.82 20.28 -5.68
CA LEU A 16 -2.82 19.59 -6.48
C LEU A 16 -2.05 20.59 -7.33
N ASP A 17 -0.73 20.48 -7.29
CA ASP A 17 0.18 21.22 -8.18
C ASP A 17 0.52 20.34 -9.38
N ALA A 18 0.00 20.69 -10.56
CA ALA A 18 0.24 19.98 -11.80
C ALA A 18 1.72 20.08 -12.20
N ALA A 19 2.27 19.02 -12.78
CA ALA A 19 3.64 18.98 -13.27
C ALA A 19 3.87 19.97 -14.43
N HIS A 20 2.81 20.23 -15.21
CA HIS A 20 2.79 21.17 -16.35
C HIS A 20 1.64 22.16 -16.20
N PRO A 21 1.58 23.24 -16.98
CA PRO A 21 0.40 24.10 -17.06
C PRO A 21 -0.86 23.27 -17.38
N LEU A 22 -1.99 23.66 -16.78
CA LEU A 22 -3.25 22.98 -17.02
C LEU A 22 -3.57 23.02 -18.51
N ALA A 23 -3.94 21.88 -19.07
CA ALA A 23 -4.43 21.79 -20.44
C ALA A 23 -5.86 22.37 -20.50
N ASP A 24 -6.28 22.90 -21.64
CA ASP A 24 -7.62 23.51 -21.78
C ASP A 24 -8.76 22.50 -21.59
N ASP A 25 -8.46 21.21 -21.82
CA ASP A 25 -9.39 20.08 -21.73
C ASP A 25 -9.30 19.29 -20.42
N TRP A 26 -8.58 19.77 -19.41
CA TRP A 26 -8.47 19.06 -18.12
C TRP A 26 -9.82 18.87 -17.41
N MET A 27 -10.77 19.80 -17.57
CA MET A 27 -12.12 19.65 -16.99
C MET A 27 -12.94 18.57 -17.67
N PRO A 28 -13.02 18.49 -19.01
CA PRO A 28 -13.57 17.32 -19.71
C PRO A 28 -12.90 16.00 -19.30
N ALA A 29 -11.58 15.96 -19.18
CA ALA A 29 -10.87 14.77 -18.72
C ALA A 29 -11.26 14.40 -17.28
N PHE A 30 -11.41 15.36 -16.39
CA PHE A 30 -11.90 15.13 -15.04
C PHE A 30 -13.29 14.47 -15.03
N ALA A 31 -14.23 15.00 -15.82
CA ALA A 31 -15.57 14.43 -15.96
C ALA A 31 -15.51 12.99 -16.50
N ALA A 32 -14.70 12.74 -17.52
CA ALA A 32 -14.53 11.39 -18.07
C ALA A 32 -13.98 10.39 -17.05
N PHE A 33 -13.02 10.77 -16.21
CA PHE A 33 -12.52 9.89 -15.17
C PHE A 33 -13.53 9.63 -14.03
N LEU A 34 -14.42 10.60 -13.73
CA LEU A 34 -15.55 10.36 -12.84
C LEU A 34 -16.52 9.32 -13.43
N ASP A 35 -16.84 9.43 -14.72
CA ASP A 35 -17.70 8.47 -15.44
C ASP A 35 -17.07 7.07 -15.52
N CYS A 36 -15.74 6.98 -15.53
CA CYS A 36 -14.99 5.72 -15.37
C CYS A 36 -15.02 5.16 -13.94
N GLY A 37 -15.76 5.79 -13.03
CA GLY A 37 -15.95 5.33 -11.64
C GLY A 37 -14.76 5.57 -10.72
N PHE A 38 -13.90 6.57 -11.01
CA PHE A 38 -12.89 7.02 -10.05
C PHE A 38 -13.51 7.96 -9.02
N ALA A 39 -13.04 7.87 -7.78
CA ALA A 39 -13.37 8.87 -6.76
C ALA A 39 -12.86 10.26 -7.19
N PRO A 40 -13.53 11.36 -6.82
CA PRO A 40 -13.16 12.69 -7.27
C PRO A 40 -11.68 13.07 -7.05
N PRO A 41 -11.00 12.73 -5.94
CA PRO A 41 -9.58 12.97 -5.80
C PRO A 41 -8.72 12.28 -6.86
N ASP A 42 -9.03 11.01 -7.15
CA ASP A 42 -8.31 10.20 -8.15
C ASP A 42 -8.59 10.70 -9.57
N ALA A 43 -9.84 11.02 -9.87
CA ALA A 43 -10.23 11.60 -11.16
C ALA A 43 -9.48 12.92 -11.41
N LEU A 44 -9.33 13.78 -10.38
CA LEU A 44 -8.55 15.01 -10.50
C LEU A 44 -7.06 14.72 -10.74
N VAL A 45 -6.46 13.77 -10.03
CA VAL A 45 -5.06 13.35 -10.26
C VAL A 45 -4.87 12.91 -11.71
N LEU A 46 -5.75 12.05 -12.21
CA LEU A 46 -5.68 11.51 -13.56
C LEU A 46 -5.89 12.61 -14.61
N ALA A 47 -6.86 13.50 -14.44
CA ALA A 47 -7.10 14.62 -15.35
C ALA A 47 -5.89 15.57 -15.45
N LEU A 48 -5.21 15.83 -14.35
CA LEU A 48 -4.01 16.67 -14.35
C LEU A 48 -2.78 15.97 -14.96
N ALA A 49 -2.76 14.64 -14.93
CA ALA A 49 -1.69 13.83 -15.53
C ALA A 49 -1.96 13.53 -17.02
N TRP A 50 -3.23 13.54 -17.44
CA TRP A 50 -3.65 13.20 -18.79
C TRP A 50 -3.18 14.27 -19.80
N ARG A 51 -2.83 13.82 -21.01
CA ARG A 51 -2.51 14.65 -22.16
C ARG A 51 -3.01 13.96 -23.42
N ASP A 52 -3.52 14.76 -24.34
CA ASP A 52 -3.86 14.30 -25.68
C ASP A 52 -2.62 13.69 -26.34
N GLY A 53 -2.73 12.50 -26.91
CA GLY A 53 -1.61 11.78 -27.51
C GLY A 53 -0.84 10.85 -26.56
N ASP A 54 -1.26 10.70 -25.30
CA ASP A 54 -0.70 9.67 -24.38
C ASP A 54 -1.11 8.23 -24.78
N GLU A 55 -1.99 8.10 -25.71
CA GLU A 55 -2.52 6.84 -26.25
C GLU A 55 -1.46 5.97 -26.92
N ALA A 56 -0.34 6.56 -27.27
CA ALA A 56 0.73 5.89 -28.00
C ALA A 56 1.56 4.89 -27.18
N ALA A 57 1.25 4.67 -25.90
CA ALA A 57 1.71 3.47 -25.22
C ALA A 57 0.86 2.30 -25.74
N ALA A 58 1.23 1.83 -26.92
CA ALA A 58 0.62 0.73 -27.64
C ALA A 58 0.76 -0.58 -26.86
N ASP A 59 -0.06 -0.74 -25.84
CA ASP A 59 -0.39 -2.02 -25.24
C ASP A 59 -1.86 -2.01 -24.87
N ASP A 60 -2.64 -2.38 -25.81
CA ASP A 60 -3.80 -3.26 -25.70
C ASP A 60 -4.84 -2.98 -24.70
N ASP A 61 -5.82 -2.76 -24.43
CA ASP A 61 -6.89 -2.64 -23.43
C ASP A 61 -6.78 -1.51 -22.43
N ALA A 62 -5.68 -0.81 -22.33
CA ALA A 62 -5.54 0.23 -21.31
C ALA A 62 -6.04 1.60 -21.73
N GLY A 63 -6.49 1.80 -22.98
CA GLY A 63 -6.96 3.10 -23.45
C GLY A 63 -6.00 4.25 -23.09
N ALA A 64 -6.37 5.48 -23.34
CA ALA A 64 -5.60 6.70 -23.04
C ALA A 64 -5.41 6.98 -21.53
N TRP A 65 -4.77 6.08 -20.81
CA TRP A 65 -4.52 6.27 -19.37
C TRP A 65 -3.17 6.94 -19.10
N PRO A 66 -3.11 7.93 -18.19
CA PRO A 66 -1.85 8.50 -17.77
C PRO A 66 -0.96 7.43 -17.12
N VAL A 67 0.18 7.16 -17.72
CA VAL A 67 1.16 6.18 -17.23
C VAL A 67 2.52 6.78 -16.95
N ASN A 68 2.84 7.96 -17.49
CA ASN A 68 4.13 8.62 -17.27
C ASN A 68 4.17 9.29 -15.88
N PRO A 69 4.95 8.77 -14.92
CA PRO A 69 5.00 9.32 -13.56
C PRO A 69 5.41 10.80 -13.48
N ALA A 70 6.17 11.30 -14.47
CA ALA A 70 6.61 12.69 -14.50
C ALA A 70 5.47 13.69 -14.75
N ARG A 71 4.33 13.23 -15.27
CA ARG A 71 3.14 14.05 -15.53
C ARG A 71 2.18 14.14 -14.36
N PHE A 72 2.30 13.25 -13.39
CA PHE A 72 1.42 13.25 -12.22
C PHE A 72 1.64 14.48 -11.36
N PRO A 73 0.56 15.07 -10.81
CA PRO A 73 0.65 16.23 -9.95
C PRO A 73 1.28 15.89 -8.60
N ARG A 74 1.61 16.92 -7.84
CA ARG A 74 1.99 16.80 -6.43
C ARG A 74 0.86 17.27 -5.55
N VAL A 75 0.69 16.63 -4.40
CA VAL A 75 -0.25 17.11 -3.38
C VAL A 75 0.36 18.34 -2.71
N ALA A 76 -0.36 19.46 -2.78
CA ALA A 76 0.12 20.72 -2.21
C ALA A 76 -0.06 20.75 -0.68
N GLY A 77 0.88 21.40 0.02
CA GLY A 77 0.78 21.63 1.46
C GLY A 77 1.15 20.44 2.34
N LEU A 78 1.69 19.36 1.79
CA LEU A 78 2.24 18.27 2.59
C LEU A 78 3.50 18.73 3.33
N PRO A 79 3.73 18.28 4.59
CA PRO A 79 4.97 18.54 5.31
C PRO A 79 6.15 17.91 4.57
N PRO A 80 7.38 18.38 4.80
CA PRO A 80 8.57 17.76 4.21
C PRO A 80 8.65 16.26 4.52
N ALA A 81 9.18 15.48 3.58
CA ALA A 81 9.47 14.08 3.82
C ALA A 81 10.44 13.92 5.00
N PRO A 82 10.30 12.86 5.83
CA PRO A 82 11.16 12.64 6.98
C PRO A 82 12.65 12.53 6.61
N GLU A 83 13.49 13.06 7.49
CA GLU A 83 14.94 12.83 7.49
C GLU A 83 15.37 12.26 8.84
N PRO A 84 16.18 11.17 8.89
CA PRO A 84 16.67 10.42 7.72
C PRO A 84 15.52 9.73 6.95
N ALA A 85 15.79 9.28 5.72
CA ALA A 85 14.83 8.50 4.96
C ALA A 85 14.60 7.13 5.62
N PHE A 86 13.42 6.53 5.40
CA PHE A 86 13.14 5.18 5.88
C PHE A 86 14.07 4.15 5.22
N PRO A 87 14.57 3.15 5.97
CA PRO A 87 15.36 2.07 5.40
C PRO A 87 14.56 1.33 4.30
N PRO A 88 15.21 0.89 3.21
CA PRO A 88 14.52 0.22 2.13
C PRO A 88 14.06 -1.19 2.52
N CYS A 89 13.00 -1.65 1.89
CA CYS A 89 12.60 -3.05 1.83
C CYS A 89 13.21 -3.73 0.58
N PRO A 90 13.33 -5.07 0.56
CA PRO A 90 13.55 -5.80 -0.68
C PRO A 90 12.49 -5.44 -1.73
N ALA A 91 12.86 -5.47 -3.00
CA ALA A 91 11.95 -5.18 -4.11
C ALA A 91 10.72 -6.12 -4.11
N ARG A 92 10.89 -7.34 -3.61
CA ARG A 92 9.82 -8.31 -3.41
C ARG A 92 9.79 -8.76 -1.96
N LEU A 93 8.68 -8.51 -1.27
CA LEU A 93 8.40 -9.02 0.07
C LEU A 93 7.80 -10.44 0.05
N GLY A 94 7.35 -10.89 -1.12
CA GLY A 94 6.78 -12.21 -1.34
C GLY A 94 5.38 -12.41 -0.75
N LEU A 95 5.13 -13.58 -0.20
CA LEU A 95 3.91 -13.87 0.56
C LEU A 95 3.97 -13.11 1.89
N TYR A 96 2.91 -12.34 2.17
CA TYR A 96 2.85 -11.43 3.31
C TYR A 96 1.57 -11.66 4.13
N PRO A 97 1.51 -12.66 5.02
CA PRO A 97 0.39 -12.85 5.93
C PRO A 97 0.23 -11.70 6.91
N VAL A 98 -1.02 -11.25 7.09
CA VAL A 98 -1.43 -10.31 8.15
C VAL A 98 -2.21 -11.11 9.17
N VAL A 99 -1.72 -11.16 10.40
CA VAL A 99 -2.14 -12.12 11.44
C VAL A 99 -2.50 -11.45 12.75
N PRO A 100 -3.42 -12.02 13.56
CA PRO A 100 -4.00 -11.35 14.71
C PRO A 100 -3.22 -11.49 16.02
N SER A 101 -2.20 -12.34 16.11
CA SER A 101 -1.46 -12.58 17.35
C SER A 101 0.00 -12.96 17.11
N ALA A 102 0.84 -12.82 18.14
CA ALA A 102 2.23 -13.24 18.11
C ALA A 102 2.39 -14.75 17.87
N GLU A 103 1.48 -15.57 18.41
CA GLU A 103 1.46 -17.01 18.12
C GLU A 103 1.31 -17.29 16.62
N TRP A 104 0.45 -16.54 15.93
CA TRP A 104 0.33 -16.64 14.48
C TRP A 104 1.59 -16.15 13.76
N VAL A 105 2.27 -15.13 14.27
CA VAL A 105 3.57 -14.69 13.71
C VAL A 105 4.58 -15.84 13.79
N GLU A 106 4.70 -16.50 14.94
CA GLU A 106 5.58 -17.66 15.12
C GLU A 106 5.22 -18.78 14.12
N ARG A 107 3.95 -19.18 14.05
CA ARG A 107 3.46 -20.22 13.12
C ARG A 107 3.81 -19.93 11.65
N VAL A 108 3.69 -18.68 11.24
CA VAL A 108 3.96 -18.25 9.86
C VAL A 108 5.46 -18.27 9.58
N LEU A 109 6.28 -17.79 10.51
CA LEU A 109 7.75 -17.81 10.38
C LEU A 109 8.28 -19.24 10.37
N ASP A 110 7.73 -20.14 11.19
CA ASP A 110 8.09 -21.58 11.21
C ASP A 110 7.76 -22.30 9.90
N CYS A 111 6.86 -21.75 9.08
CA CYS A 111 6.59 -22.22 7.71
C CYS A 111 7.54 -21.63 6.65
N GLY A 112 8.57 -20.87 7.05
CA GLY A 112 9.55 -20.28 6.14
C GLY A 112 9.05 -19.01 5.41
N VAL A 113 7.95 -18.41 5.85
CA VAL A 113 7.53 -17.09 5.34
C VAL A 113 8.39 -16.02 6.00
N LEU A 114 8.99 -15.16 5.18
CA LEU A 114 9.93 -14.15 5.68
C LEU A 114 9.26 -12.82 6.07
N THR A 115 8.09 -12.50 5.50
CA THR A 115 7.41 -11.23 5.77
C THR A 115 6.05 -11.48 6.41
N VAL A 116 5.81 -10.86 7.57
CA VAL A 116 4.54 -11.01 8.31
C VAL A 116 4.16 -9.70 8.98
N GLN A 117 2.87 -9.42 9.08
CA GLN A 117 2.35 -8.27 9.83
C GLN A 117 1.53 -8.75 11.03
N LEU A 118 1.90 -8.28 12.21
CA LEU A 118 1.07 -8.41 13.40
C LEU A 118 0.01 -7.30 13.41
N ARG A 119 -1.26 -7.69 13.41
CA ARG A 119 -2.40 -6.77 13.44
C ARG A 119 -3.36 -7.17 14.57
N VAL A 120 -3.04 -6.74 15.78
CA VAL A 120 -3.89 -6.93 16.96
C VAL A 120 -4.98 -5.87 16.99
N LYS A 121 -6.21 -6.24 17.33
CA LYS A 121 -7.34 -5.31 17.49
C LYS A 121 -8.02 -5.51 18.83
N GLY A 122 -8.37 -4.40 19.48
CA GLY A 122 -9.20 -4.41 20.68
C GLY A 122 -8.53 -5.02 21.93
N ALA A 123 -7.21 -5.18 21.94
CA ALA A 123 -6.49 -5.67 23.10
C ALA A 123 -6.27 -4.58 24.15
N ALA A 124 -6.25 -4.98 25.44
CA ALA A 124 -5.80 -4.11 26.51
C ALA A 124 -4.32 -3.69 26.31
N PRO A 125 -3.89 -2.51 26.78
CA PRO A 125 -2.56 -1.98 26.53
C PRO A 125 -1.41 -2.94 26.90
N ASP A 126 -1.49 -3.61 28.03
CA ASP A 126 -0.44 -4.53 28.49
C ASP A 126 -0.36 -5.79 27.62
N LEU A 127 -1.51 -6.35 27.25
CA LEU A 127 -1.57 -7.47 26.32
C LEU A 127 -1.02 -7.08 24.94
N LEU A 128 -1.36 -5.90 24.44
CA LEU A 128 -0.85 -5.39 23.17
C LEU A 128 0.69 -5.27 23.19
N ARG A 129 1.27 -4.72 24.26
CA ARG A 129 2.72 -4.63 24.41
C ARG A 129 3.37 -6.01 24.45
N ALA A 130 2.76 -6.96 25.18
CA ALA A 130 3.26 -8.34 25.25
C ALA A 130 3.22 -9.04 23.89
N GLU A 131 2.12 -8.90 23.14
CA GLU A 131 1.97 -9.44 21.78
C GLU A 131 3.03 -8.87 20.83
N ILE A 132 3.23 -7.55 20.83
CA ILE A 132 4.23 -6.90 19.98
C ILE A 132 5.65 -7.35 20.35
N ALA A 133 5.99 -7.36 21.65
CA ALA A 133 7.30 -7.79 22.11
C ALA A 133 7.59 -9.27 21.72
N ARG A 134 6.60 -10.16 21.90
CA ARG A 134 6.69 -11.58 21.52
C ARG A 134 6.87 -11.74 20.00
N ALA A 135 6.10 -11.02 19.19
CA ALA A 135 6.21 -11.08 17.73
C ALA A 135 7.58 -10.59 17.24
N VAL A 136 8.09 -9.49 17.80
CA VAL A 136 9.43 -8.97 17.47
C VAL A 136 10.52 -9.97 17.88
N ALA A 137 10.40 -10.57 19.08
CA ALA A 137 11.32 -11.61 19.53
C ALA A 137 11.27 -12.85 18.62
N ALA A 138 10.09 -13.24 18.14
CA ALA A 138 9.95 -14.31 17.15
C ALA A 138 10.72 -13.97 15.86
N GLY A 139 10.55 -12.76 15.32
CA GLY A 139 11.27 -12.31 14.14
C GLY A 139 12.79 -12.39 14.31
N ARG A 140 13.32 -12.02 15.48
CA ARG A 140 14.76 -12.08 15.75
C ARG A 140 15.35 -13.49 15.75
N ARG A 141 14.52 -14.53 15.94
CA ARG A 141 14.96 -15.95 15.89
C ARG A 141 15.04 -16.51 14.48
N HIS A 142 14.43 -15.84 13.50
CA HIS A 142 14.42 -16.28 12.11
C HIS A 142 15.28 -15.32 11.27
N PRO A 143 16.36 -15.82 10.62
CA PRO A 143 17.15 -15.00 9.70
C PRO A 143 16.29 -14.36 8.61
N ASP A 144 16.55 -13.10 8.30
CA ASP A 144 15.83 -12.35 7.26
C ASP A 144 14.33 -12.12 7.49
N ALA A 145 13.79 -12.49 8.66
CA ALA A 145 12.41 -12.23 8.98
C ALA A 145 12.10 -10.72 9.08
N ARG A 146 10.94 -10.36 8.55
CA ARG A 146 10.44 -8.98 8.46
C ARG A 146 9.10 -8.91 9.17
N VAL A 147 9.13 -8.61 10.46
CA VAL A 147 7.92 -8.48 11.28
C VAL A 147 7.51 -7.02 11.33
N PHE A 148 6.41 -6.69 10.64
CA PHE A 148 5.79 -5.38 10.69
C PHE A 148 4.70 -5.33 11.76
N ILE A 149 4.61 -4.20 12.46
CA ILE A 149 3.55 -3.94 13.45
C ILE A 149 2.53 -2.98 12.82
N ASN A 150 1.25 -3.35 12.88
CA ASN A 150 0.18 -2.50 12.35
C ASN A 150 -0.21 -1.41 13.37
N ASP A 151 -0.32 -0.15 12.96
CA ASP A 151 -0.79 1.06 13.66
C ASP A 151 0.09 1.50 14.85
N TYR A 152 0.45 0.64 15.76
CA TYR A 152 1.06 0.95 17.07
C TYR A 152 2.56 1.30 16.96
N TRP A 153 2.87 2.39 16.24
CA TRP A 153 4.24 2.74 15.90
C TRP A 153 5.11 3.06 17.13
N GLN A 154 4.56 3.68 18.19
CA GLN A 154 5.33 3.96 19.42
C GLN A 154 5.84 2.65 20.06
N ILE A 155 4.94 1.68 20.22
CA ILE A 155 5.31 0.38 20.81
C ILE A 155 6.25 -0.39 19.86
N ALA A 156 6.06 -0.26 18.54
CA ALA A 156 6.97 -0.85 17.55
C ALA A 156 8.38 -0.29 17.65
N VAL A 157 8.54 1.02 17.87
CA VAL A 157 9.82 1.69 18.11
C VAL A 157 10.44 1.19 19.41
N GLU A 158 9.69 1.19 20.51
CA GLU A 158 10.15 0.69 21.83
C GLU A 158 10.64 -0.76 21.77
N ALA A 159 9.93 -1.61 21.04
CA ALA A 159 10.27 -3.03 20.89
C ALA A 159 11.42 -3.28 19.88
N GLY A 160 11.82 -2.29 19.10
CA GLY A 160 12.81 -2.45 18.03
C GLY A 160 12.33 -3.41 16.94
N ALA A 161 11.12 -3.19 16.43
CA ALA A 161 10.53 -3.95 15.33
C ALA A 161 11.30 -3.75 14.03
N TYR A 162 11.09 -4.63 13.05
CA TYR A 162 11.64 -4.47 11.70
C TYR A 162 11.02 -3.25 10.98
N GLY A 163 9.72 -3.02 11.21
CA GLY A 163 9.01 -1.91 10.62
C GLY A 163 7.60 -1.77 11.18
N VAL A 164 6.92 -0.74 10.71
CA VAL A 164 5.52 -0.43 11.02
C VAL A 164 4.72 -0.28 9.75
N HIS A 165 3.45 -0.67 9.79
CA HIS A 165 2.48 -0.44 8.70
C HIS A 165 1.38 0.49 9.18
N LEU A 166 1.16 1.59 8.43
CA LEU A 166 0.21 2.63 8.76
C LEU A 166 -0.83 2.83 7.65
N GLY A 167 -2.00 3.34 8.02
CA GLY A 167 -3.03 3.80 7.10
C GLY A 167 -2.83 5.26 6.68
N GLN A 168 -3.72 5.77 5.82
CA GLN A 168 -3.70 7.18 5.39
C GLN A 168 -4.03 8.14 6.53
N GLU A 169 -4.88 7.71 7.46
CA GLU A 169 -5.28 8.49 8.65
C GLU A 169 -4.09 8.73 9.58
N ASP A 170 -3.19 7.75 9.68
CA ASP A 170 -2.02 7.82 10.54
C ASP A 170 -0.95 8.81 10.02
N LEU A 171 -0.95 9.12 8.71
CA LEU A 171 0.00 10.09 8.12
C LEU A 171 -0.11 11.48 8.73
N GLU A 172 -1.25 11.83 9.29
CA GLU A 172 -1.50 13.15 9.90
C GLU A 172 -1.14 13.18 11.37
N THR A 173 -1.08 12.04 12.04
CA THR A 173 -0.94 11.93 13.49
C THR A 173 0.34 11.26 13.96
N ALA A 174 0.96 10.40 13.11
CA ALA A 174 2.19 9.71 13.47
C ALA A 174 3.42 10.62 13.34
N ASP A 175 4.34 10.54 14.30
CA ASP A 175 5.66 11.13 14.15
C ASP A 175 6.54 10.28 13.23
N LEU A 176 6.39 10.53 11.92
CA LEU A 176 7.15 9.82 10.88
C LEU A 176 8.66 10.01 11.03
N ALA A 177 9.10 11.16 11.55
CA ALA A 177 10.51 11.43 11.79
C ALA A 177 11.04 10.58 12.95
N ALA A 178 10.25 10.36 14.01
CA ALA A 178 10.64 9.45 15.10
C ALA A 178 10.76 7.99 14.61
N ILE A 179 9.83 7.52 13.79
CA ILE A 179 9.88 6.18 13.17
C ILE A 179 11.14 6.04 12.33
N ALA A 180 11.45 7.03 11.49
CA ALA A 180 12.63 7.02 10.63
C ALA A 180 13.94 7.07 11.43
N ARG A 181 14.04 7.93 12.46
CA ARG A 181 15.19 8.00 13.36
C ARG A 181 15.43 6.71 14.14
N ALA A 182 14.36 5.98 14.47
CA ALA A 182 14.46 4.66 15.09
C ALA A 182 14.93 3.56 14.12
N GLY A 183 15.12 3.87 12.83
CA GLY A 183 15.56 2.93 11.81
C GLY A 183 14.49 1.93 11.38
N LEU A 184 13.22 2.16 11.71
CA LEU A 184 12.13 1.30 11.30
C LEU A 184 11.76 1.55 9.83
N ARG A 185 11.35 0.50 9.16
CA ARG A 185 10.75 0.58 7.82
C ARG A 185 9.30 0.98 7.92
N LEU A 186 8.84 1.77 6.94
CA LEU A 186 7.46 2.23 6.86
C LEU A 186 6.74 1.57 5.69
N GLY A 187 5.66 0.84 5.96
CA GLY A 187 4.67 0.43 4.98
C GLY A 187 3.45 1.34 5.04
N LEU A 188 2.89 1.71 3.90
CA LEU A 188 1.67 2.53 3.83
C LEU A 188 0.59 1.88 2.97
N SER A 189 -0.65 1.90 3.47
CA SER A 189 -1.83 1.53 2.70
C SER A 189 -2.24 2.63 1.72
N SER A 190 -2.78 2.22 0.56
CA SER A 190 -3.28 3.14 -0.46
C SER A 190 -4.43 2.52 -1.24
N HIS A 191 -5.47 3.32 -1.52
CA HIS A 191 -6.69 2.87 -2.16
C HIS A 191 -6.91 3.52 -3.54
N GLY A 192 -6.03 4.44 -3.96
CA GLY A 192 -6.14 5.14 -5.22
C GLY A 192 -4.95 6.06 -5.50
N TYR A 193 -5.00 6.78 -6.60
CA TYR A 193 -3.90 7.63 -7.06
C TYR A 193 -3.58 8.77 -6.09
N TYR A 194 -4.59 9.43 -5.56
CA TYR A 194 -4.39 10.54 -4.62
C TYR A 194 -3.67 10.08 -3.35
N GLU A 195 -4.11 8.97 -2.77
CA GLU A 195 -3.46 8.39 -1.60
C GLU A 195 -2.05 7.88 -1.91
N MET A 196 -1.83 7.32 -3.10
CA MET A 196 -0.48 6.94 -3.55
C MET A 196 0.45 8.16 -3.66
N LEU A 197 -0.03 9.30 -4.16
CA LEU A 197 0.78 10.53 -4.21
C LEU A 197 1.16 11.02 -2.81
N ARG A 198 0.22 10.99 -1.85
CA ARG A 198 0.48 11.31 -0.44
C ARG A 198 1.53 10.36 0.16
N ALA A 199 1.33 9.07 -0.03
CA ALA A 199 2.22 8.05 0.48
C ALA A 199 3.63 8.14 -0.13
N LEU A 200 3.74 8.26 -1.45
CA LEU A 200 5.03 8.38 -2.14
C LEU A 200 5.80 9.65 -1.78
N HIS A 201 5.11 10.71 -1.35
CA HIS A 201 5.75 11.92 -0.87
C HIS A 201 6.67 11.67 0.34
N VAL A 202 6.26 10.81 1.27
CA VAL A 202 7.07 10.47 2.45
C VAL A 202 8.10 9.37 2.20
N ARG A 203 8.21 8.87 0.98
CA ARG A 203 9.19 7.84 0.57
C ARG A 203 9.13 6.58 1.44
N PRO A 204 7.99 5.86 1.49
CA PRO A 204 7.83 4.69 2.34
C PRO A 204 8.71 3.54 1.88
N SER A 205 9.00 2.60 2.77
CA SER A 205 9.78 1.40 2.45
C SER A 205 9.02 0.43 1.54
N TYR A 206 7.69 0.44 1.58
CA TYR A 206 6.81 -0.22 0.62
C TYR A 206 5.40 0.41 0.62
N LEU A 207 4.64 0.17 -0.43
CA LEU A 207 3.28 0.63 -0.60
C LEU A 207 2.33 -0.57 -0.75
N ALA A 208 1.26 -0.62 0.05
CA ALA A 208 0.20 -1.61 -0.06
C ALA A 208 -0.98 -1.05 -0.86
N LEU A 209 -1.43 -1.80 -1.85
CA LEU A 209 -2.48 -1.42 -2.80
C LEU A 209 -3.71 -2.32 -2.62
N GLY A 210 -4.86 -1.73 -2.38
CA GLY A 210 -6.07 -2.52 -2.23
C GLY A 210 -7.32 -1.70 -1.85
N PRO A 211 -8.43 -2.39 -1.55
CA PRO A 211 -8.59 -3.84 -1.69
C PRO A 211 -8.66 -4.27 -3.17
N VAL A 212 -8.00 -5.37 -3.53
CA VAL A 212 -8.06 -5.89 -4.90
C VAL A 212 -9.46 -6.42 -5.20
N PHE A 213 -9.97 -7.26 -4.30
CA PHE A 213 -11.32 -7.86 -4.35
C PHE A 213 -12.11 -7.50 -3.11
N ALA A 214 -13.41 -7.81 -3.12
CA ALA A 214 -14.26 -7.64 -1.93
C ALA A 214 -13.68 -8.43 -0.73
N THR A 215 -13.73 -7.82 0.44
CA THR A 215 -13.19 -8.42 1.68
C THR A 215 -14.08 -8.08 2.87
N THR A 216 -14.18 -9.03 3.78
CA THR A 216 -14.91 -8.86 5.06
C THR A 216 -13.95 -8.62 6.24
N THR A 217 -12.65 -8.73 6.02
CA THR A 217 -11.63 -8.68 7.10
C THR A 217 -11.43 -7.28 7.69
N LYS A 218 -11.62 -6.25 6.88
CA LYS A 218 -11.59 -4.84 7.29
C LYS A 218 -12.74 -4.13 6.58
N ALA A 219 -13.53 -3.34 7.31
CA ALA A 219 -14.41 -2.38 6.68
C ALA A 219 -13.51 -1.31 6.01
N VAL A 220 -13.46 -1.32 4.69
CA VAL A 220 -12.74 -0.34 3.88
C VAL A 220 -13.78 0.48 3.14
N ALA A 221 -13.71 1.80 3.24
CA ALA A 221 -14.62 2.68 2.52
C ALA A 221 -14.40 2.66 1.00
N ALA A 222 -13.20 2.26 0.55
CA ALA A 222 -12.89 2.15 -0.86
C ALA A 222 -13.49 0.88 -1.48
N PRO A 223 -14.08 0.97 -2.67
CA PRO A 223 -14.55 -0.20 -3.40
C PRO A 223 -13.37 -1.09 -3.86
N PRO A 224 -13.63 -2.37 -4.18
CA PRO A 224 -12.62 -3.23 -4.80
C PRO A 224 -12.04 -2.60 -6.07
N GLN A 225 -10.72 -2.60 -6.16
CA GLN A 225 -10.01 -1.96 -7.27
C GLN A 225 -9.98 -2.81 -8.56
N GLY A 226 -10.01 -4.13 -8.40
CA GLY A 226 -9.86 -5.08 -9.50
C GLY A 226 -8.46 -5.11 -10.11
N LEU A 227 -8.20 -6.14 -10.91
CA LEU A 227 -6.87 -6.40 -11.48
C LEU A 227 -6.39 -5.28 -12.42
N ALA A 228 -7.29 -4.73 -13.23
CA ALA A 228 -6.94 -3.68 -14.19
C ALA A 228 -6.43 -2.40 -13.49
N ARG A 229 -7.07 -1.95 -12.40
CA ARG A 229 -6.59 -0.80 -11.61
C ARG A 229 -5.28 -1.11 -10.91
N ILE A 230 -5.14 -2.29 -10.33
CA ILE A 230 -3.89 -2.70 -9.68
C ILE A 230 -2.73 -2.72 -10.67
N ALA A 231 -2.93 -3.20 -11.91
CA ALA A 231 -1.91 -3.16 -12.96
C ALA A 231 -1.50 -1.71 -13.32
N ARG A 232 -2.45 -0.78 -13.40
CA ARG A 232 -2.17 0.65 -13.61
C ARG A 232 -1.39 1.26 -12.44
N TYR A 233 -1.78 0.94 -11.21
CA TYR A 233 -1.07 1.39 -10.02
C TYR A 233 0.36 0.84 -9.96
N ALA A 234 0.55 -0.42 -10.35
CA ALA A 234 1.87 -1.04 -10.42
C ALA A 234 2.77 -0.33 -11.45
N ARG A 235 2.26 0.02 -12.63
CA ARG A 235 2.99 0.83 -13.62
C ARG A 235 3.34 2.23 -13.10
N PHE A 236 2.43 2.87 -12.38
CA PHE A 236 2.64 4.21 -11.82
C PHE A 236 3.65 4.23 -10.67
N ALA A 237 3.55 3.30 -9.71
CA ALA A 237 4.27 3.36 -8.45
C ALA A 237 5.46 2.40 -8.34
N GLY A 238 5.52 1.34 -9.17
CA GLY A 238 6.47 0.23 -9.01
C GLY A 238 7.95 0.61 -9.10
N ALA A 239 8.29 1.66 -9.85
CA ALA A 239 9.66 2.17 -9.91
C ALA A 239 10.05 3.05 -8.69
N ARG A 240 9.08 3.39 -7.83
CA ARG A 240 9.27 4.34 -6.70
C ARG A 240 9.28 3.64 -5.35
N ALA A 241 8.59 2.51 -5.21
CA ALA A 241 8.54 1.71 -3.99
C ALA A 241 8.18 0.26 -4.31
N PRO A 242 8.64 -0.73 -3.51
CA PRO A 242 8.11 -2.08 -3.53
C PRO A 242 6.60 -2.08 -3.32
N LEU A 243 5.87 -2.92 -4.06
CA LEU A 243 4.41 -2.94 -4.02
C LEU A 243 3.89 -4.25 -3.43
N VAL A 244 2.87 -4.13 -2.60
CA VAL A 244 2.13 -5.24 -1.98
C VAL A 244 0.66 -5.11 -2.33
N ALA A 245 0.07 -6.06 -3.03
CA ALA A 245 -1.37 -6.09 -3.24
C ALA A 245 -2.07 -6.79 -2.05
N ILE A 246 -3.23 -6.26 -1.62
CA ILE A 246 -4.01 -6.79 -0.50
C ILE A 246 -5.51 -6.68 -0.76
N GLY A 247 -6.28 -7.53 -0.10
CA GLY A 247 -7.75 -7.49 -0.05
C GLY A 247 -8.41 -8.55 -0.92
N GLY A 248 -9.04 -9.55 -0.29
CA GLY A 248 -9.78 -10.63 -0.94
C GLY A 248 -8.93 -11.60 -1.76
N VAL A 249 -7.60 -11.58 -1.59
CA VAL A 249 -6.71 -12.47 -2.35
C VAL A 249 -6.63 -13.84 -1.69
N GLY A 250 -6.77 -14.87 -2.50
CA GLY A 250 -6.67 -16.28 -2.12
C GLY A 250 -5.90 -17.10 -3.13
N PRO A 251 -5.82 -18.44 -2.93
CA PRO A 251 -5.05 -19.33 -3.82
C PRO A 251 -5.44 -19.21 -5.29
N ASP A 252 -6.73 -19.08 -5.57
CA ASP A 252 -7.27 -19.07 -6.93
C ASP A 252 -7.00 -17.76 -7.67
N THR A 253 -6.76 -16.66 -6.93
CA THR A 253 -6.60 -15.30 -7.49
C THR A 253 -5.17 -14.79 -7.42
N LEU A 254 -4.31 -15.37 -6.58
CA LEU A 254 -2.97 -14.87 -6.30
C LEU A 254 -2.10 -14.74 -7.57
N ARG A 255 -2.13 -15.73 -8.48
CA ARG A 255 -1.38 -15.67 -9.75
C ARG A 255 -1.81 -14.49 -10.62
N ALA A 256 -3.13 -14.26 -10.73
CA ALA A 256 -3.66 -13.13 -11.50
C ALA A 256 -3.26 -11.79 -10.87
N VAL A 257 -3.20 -11.72 -9.54
CA VAL A 257 -2.71 -10.53 -8.84
C VAL A 257 -1.22 -10.29 -9.11
N LEU A 258 -0.38 -11.32 -9.05
CA LEU A 258 1.05 -11.20 -9.39
C LEU A 258 1.28 -10.77 -10.84
N ALA A 259 0.43 -11.22 -11.78
CA ALA A 259 0.51 -10.83 -13.18
C ALA A 259 0.25 -9.33 -13.42
N THR A 260 -0.31 -8.60 -12.45
CA THR A 260 -0.46 -7.13 -12.52
C THR A 260 0.85 -6.36 -12.38
N GLY A 261 1.96 -7.03 -12.04
CA GLY A 261 3.27 -6.41 -11.85
C GLY A 261 3.59 -6.07 -10.39
N VAL A 262 2.72 -6.37 -9.42
CA VAL A 262 3.04 -6.25 -8.00
C VAL A 262 4.04 -7.36 -7.60
N GLY A 263 5.04 -7.00 -6.83
CA GLY A 263 6.09 -7.96 -6.40
C GLY A 263 5.71 -8.81 -5.20
N SER A 264 4.60 -8.51 -4.52
CA SER A 264 4.24 -9.12 -3.24
C SER A 264 2.74 -9.12 -3.02
N VAL A 265 2.24 -10.09 -2.26
CA VAL A 265 0.80 -10.22 -1.97
C VAL A 265 0.58 -10.47 -0.49
N ALA A 266 -0.22 -9.60 0.13
CA ALA A 266 -0.66 -9.79 1.50
C ALA A 266 -2.00 -10.55 1.56
N VAL A 267 -2.07 -11.49 2.50
CA VAL A 267 -3.23 -12.34 2.73
C VAL A 267 -3.62 -12.34 4.21
N VAL A 268 -4.90 -12.50 4.50
CA VAL A 268 -5.42 -12.60 5.87
C VAL A 268 -6.13 -13.94 6.05
N SER A 269 -7.42 -14.00 5.74
CA SER A 269 -8.26 -15.18 5.92
C SER A 269 -7.83 -16.39 5.08
N ALA A 270 -7.13 -16.16 3.97
CA ALA A 270 -6.57 -17.24 3.17
C ALA A 270 -5.58 -18.12 3.97
N VAL A 271 -4.94 -17.58 5.00
CA VAL A 271 -4.06 -18.30 5.93
C VAL A 271 -4.77 -18.58 7.25
N THR A 272 -5.27 -17.55 7.93
CA THR A 272 -5.83 -17.69 9.29
C THR A 272 -7.16 -18.46 9.34
N GLY A 273 -7.89 -18.54 8.23
CA GLY A 273 -9.13 -19.30 8.11
C GLY A 273 -8.97 -20.70 7.49
N ALA A 274 -7.75 -21.11 7.16
CA ALA A 274 -7.49 -22.41 6.57
C ALA A 274 -7.51 -23.53 7.62
N ALA A 275 -8.17 -24.64 7.34
CA ALA A 275 -8.18 -25.81 8.22
C ALA A 275 -6.76 -26.36 8.46
N ASP A 276 -5.94 -26.40 7.41
CA ASP A 276 -4.50 -26.68 7.48
C ASP A 276 -3.74 -25.44 6.96
N TYR A 277 -3.34 -24.60 7.88
CA TYR A 277 -2.60 -23.37 7.54
C TYR A 277 -1.20 -23.67 7.00
N ARG A 278 -0.54 -24.77 7.40
CA ARG A 278 0.80 -25.12 6.93
C ARG A 278 0.77 -25.52 5.45
N ALA A 279 -0.11 -26.45 5.10
CA ALA A 279 -0.33 -26.81 3.71
C ALA A 279 -0.76 -25.60 2.86
N ARG A 280 -1.60 -24.71 3.41
CA ARG A 280 -2.03 -23.49 2.73
C ARG A 280 -0.88 -22.53 2.47
N ILE A 281 -0.01 -22.29 3.42
CA ILE A 281 1.17 -21.41 3.28
C ILE A 281 2.09 -21.98 2.21
N ILE A 282 2.41 -23.28 2.25
CA ILE A 282 3.26 -23.94 1.24
C ILE A 282 2.66 -23.78 -0.17
N ALA A 283 1.36 -24.04 -0.32
CA ALA A 283 0.68 -23.88 -1.60
C ALA A 283 0.71 -22.44 -2.12
N LEU A 284 0.53 -21.44 -1.23
CA LEU A 284 0.62 -20.03 -1.61
C LEU A 284 2.05 -19.63 -2.00
N GLN A 285 3.08 -20.07 -1.27
CA GLN A 285 4.49 -19.79 -1.59
C GLN A 285 4.89 -20.32 -2.97
N GLN A 286 4.39 -21.51 -3.37
CA GLN A 286 4.66 -22.11 -4.68
C GLN A 286 4.06 -21.33 -5.87
N LEU A 287 3.15 -20.38 -5.62
CA LEU A 287 2.58 -19.53 -6.67
C LEU A 287 3.47 -18.34 -7.02
N PHE A 288 4.44 -18.00 -6.17
CA PHE A 288 5.38 -16.92 -6.46
C PHE A 288 6.45 -17.40 -7.45
N PRO A 289 6.86 -16.54 -8.41
CA PRO A 289 8.01 -16.86 -9.26
C PRO A 289 9.28 -16.94 -8.41
N GLY A 290 10.11 -17.92 -8.71
CA GLY A 290 11.42 -18.08 -8.09
C GLY A 290 12.34 -16.88 -8.31
#